data_983414cb429187b883b1b177b88b16d4
#
_entry.id   983414cb429187b883b1b177b88b16d4
#
_cell.length_a   1.000
_cell.length_b   1.000
_cell.length_c   1.000
_cell.angle_alpha   90.00
_cell.angle_beta   90.00
_cell.angle_gamma   90.00
#
_symmetry.space_group_name_H-M   'P 1'
#
loop_
_entity.id
_entity.type
_entity.pdbx_description
1 polymer ?
#
loop_
_entity_poly.entity_id
_entity_poly.type
_entity_poly.pdbx_seq_one_letter_code
_entity_poly.pdbx_strand_id
1 'polypeptide(L)'
;LITMQRHPENTTPVFHLFVITVPDHDDFVKYMADNDVECNMHYPVPCHLQKAYANLGYKPGDCPNAEYLAAHCVTLPLFPEMREDEIRRVIELCNAYRQ
;
A
#
# COMPACT_ATOMS: atom_id res chain seq x y z
N LEU A 1 -7.04 4.73 -11.05
CA LEU A 1 -7.24 3.60 -10.15
C LEU A 1 -6.22 3.56 -9.01
N ILE A 2 -4.94 3.80 -9.29
CA ILE A 2 -3.87 3.86 -8.28
C ILE A 2 -3.78 5.27 -7.73
N THR A 3 -3.83 5.41 -6.40
CA THR A 3 -3.63 6.70 -5.73
C THR A 3 -2.30 6.70 -4.99
N MET A 4 -1.48 7.71 -5.26
CA MET A 4 -0.20 7.92 -4.60
C MET A 4 -0.34 8.87 -3.41
N GLN A 5 0.58 8.77 -2.46
CA GLN A 5 0.66 9.72 -1.36
C GLN A 5 0.94 11.14 -1.88
N ARG A 6 0.24 12.11 -1.31
CA ARG A 6 0.54 13.53 -1.56
C ARG A 6 1.57 14.01 -0.53
N HIS A 7 2.55 14.74 -1.02
CA HIS A 7 3.52 15.38 -0.17
C HIS A 7 3.15 16.86 0.00
N PRO A 8 3.00 17.35 1.23
CA PRO A 8 2.79 18.77 1.46
C PRO A 8 3.99 19.58 0.96
N GLU A 9 3.74 20.83 0.53
CA GLU A 9 4.81 21.77 0.21
C GLU A 9 5.78 21.90 1.38
N ASN A 10 7.05 22.07 1.09
CA ASN A 10 8.14 22.18 2.07
C ASN A 10 8.41 20.91 2.91
N THR A 11 7.98 19.74 2.44
CA THR A 11 8.33 18.45 3.05
C THR A 11 9.11 17.59 2.09
N THR A 12 10.09 16.83 2.60
CA THR A 12 10.83 15.83 1.82
C THR A 12 10.61 14.47 2.48
N PRO A 13 9.91 13.55 1.81
CA PRO A 13 9.71 12.21 2.34
C PRO A 13 11.01 11.41 2.25
N VAL A 14 11.26 10.56 3.24
CA VAL A 14 12.44 9.67 3.26
C VAL A 14 12.17 8.32 2.57
N PHE A 15 10.96 8.08 2.13
CA PHE A 15 10.53 6.85 1.43
C PHE A 15 11.01 5.55 2.10
N HIS A 16 10.75 5.44 3.40
CA HIS A 16 10.94 4.15 4.08
C HIS A 16 10.15 3.04 3.41
N LEU A 17 8.90 3.34 3.03
CA LEU A 17 8.01 2.48 2.25
C LEU A 17 7.37 3.30 1.13
N PHE A 18 7.22 2.70 -0.05
CA PHE A 18 6.47 3.32 -1.13
C PHE A 18 5.06 2.73 -1.17
N VAL A 19 4.14 3.40 -0.48
CA VAL A 19 2.76 2.93 -0.31
C VAL A 19 1.84 3.65 -1.29
N ILE A 20 1.03 2.86 -1.98
CA ILE A 20 -0.08 3.30 -2.83
C ILE A 20 -1.40 2.78 -2.27
N THR A 21 -2.51 3.31 -2.74
CA THR A 21 -3.83 2.70 -2.53
C THR A 21 -4.45 2.31 -3.87
N VAL A 22 -5.14 1.16 -3.85
CA VAL A 22 -5.84 0.59 -5.00
C VAL A 22 -7.27 0.22 -4.60
N PRO A 23 -8.24 0.18 -5.53
CA PRO A 23 -9.62 -0.17 -5.21
C PRO A 23 -9.78 -1.60 -4.71
N ASP A 24 -9.06 -2.56 -5.31
CA ASP A 24 -9.04 -3.97 -4.93
C ASP A 24 -7.59 -4.39 -4.65
N HIS A 25 -7.28 -4.55 -3.36
CA HIS A 25 -5.96 -4.94 -2.90
C HIS A 25 -5.57 -6.34 -3.39
N ASP A 26 -6.46 -7.30 -3.23
CA ASP A 26 -6.15 -8.71 -3.49
C ASP A 26 -5.94 -8.95 -4.98
N ASP A 27 -6.78 -8.34 -5.84
CA ASP A 27 -6.64 -8.42 -7.29
C ASP A 27 -5.33 -7.76 -7.76
N PHE A 28 -5.00 -6.59 -7.23
CA PHE A 28 -3.76 -5.91 -7.58
C PHE A 28 -2.51 -6.71 -7.17
N VAL A 29 -2.49 -7.21 -5.93
CA VAL A 29 -1.34 -8.00 -5.44
C VAL A 29 -1.18 -9.28 -6.24
N LYS A 30 -2.29 -9.95 -6.56
CA LYS A 30 -2.26 -11.12 -7.43
C LYS A 30 -1.73 -10.77 -8.82
N TYR A 31 -2.21 -9.69 -9.44
CA TYR A 31 -1.73 -9.22 -10.74
C TYR A 31 -0.22 -8.96 -10.73
N MET A 32 0.29 -8.29 -9.70
CA MET A 32 1.73 -8.04 -9.59
C MET A 32 2.53 -9.33 -9.41
N ALA A 33 2.04 -10.25 -8.58
CA ALA A 33 2.68 -11.56 -8.37
C ALA A 33 2.69 -12.43 -9.63
N ASP A 34 1.61 -12.45 -10.41
CA ASP A 34 1.52 -13.13 -11.71
C ASP A 34 2.51 -12.56 -12.74
N ASN A 35 3.08 -11.38 -12.47
CA ASN A 35 4.10 -10.70 -13.27
C ASN A 35 5.48 -10.63 -12.59
N ASP A 36 5.74 -11.52 -11.64
CA ASP A 36 7.01 -11.67 -10.91
C ASP A 36 7.40 -10.43 -10.07
N VAL A 37 6.42 -9.66 -9.60
CA VAL A 37 6.66 -8.54 -8.68
C VAL A 37 5.95 -8.80 -7.36
N GLU A 38 6.73 -8.95 -6.30
CA GLU A 38 6.21 -9.13 -4.94
C GLU A 38 5.84 -7.77 -4.33
N CYS A 39 4.60 -7.66 -3.85
CA CYS A 39 4.10 -6.52 -3.11
C CYS A 39 3.81 -6.90 -1.66
N ASN A 40 3.81 -5.91 -0.78
CA ASN A 40 3.55 -6.11 0.64
C ASN A 40 2.41 -5.23 1.13
N MET A 41 1.94 -5.46 2.36
CA MET A 41 0.90 -4.64 2.99
C MET A 41 1.37 -4.15 4.36
N HIS A 42 1.46 -2.85 4.53
CA HIS A 42 1.83 -2.20 5.78
C HIS A 42 0.74 -1.21 6.20
N TYR A 43 -0.29 -1.60 7.00
CA TYR A 43 -0.46 -2.93 7.62
C TYR A 43 -1.92 -3.38 7.49
N PRO A 44 -2.24 -4.70 7.45
CA PRO A 44 -3.58 -5.18 7.11
C PRO A 44 -4.63 -4.98 8.20
N VAL A 45 -4.22 -4.74 9.44
CA VAL A 45 -5.15 -4.52 10.56
C VAL A 45 -4.86 -3.17 11.20
N PRO A 46 -5.81 -2.23 11.18
CA PRO A 46 -5.62 -0.93 11.82
C PRO A 46 -5.48 -1.09 13.34
N CYS A 47 -4.68 -0.21 13.96
CA CYS A 47 -4.28 -0.35 15.36
C CYS A 47 -5.45 -0.54 16.32
N HIS A 48 -6.54 0.23 16.16
CA HIS A 48 -7.71 0.18 17.02
C HIS A 48 -8.50 -1.14 16.94
N LEU A 49 -8.34 -1.94 15.87
CA LEU A 49 -8.97 -3.24 15.68
C LEU A 49 -8.04 -4.42 15.97
N GLN A 50 -6.84 -4.18 16.41
CA GLN A 50 -5.92 -5.25 16.80
C GLN A 50 -6.37 -5.91 18.10
N LYS A 51 -6.21 -7.23 18.19
CA LYS A 51 -6.61 -8.02 19.37
C LYS A 51 -5.98 -7.52 20.67
N ALA A 52 -4.77 -6.97 20.62
CA ALA A 52 -4.08 -6.40 21.76
C ALA A 52 -4.84 -5.22 22.41
N TYR A 53 -5.70 -4.54 21.65
CA TYR A 53 -6.45 -3.36 22.09
C TYR A 53 -7.96 -3.60 22.23
N ALA A 54 -8.40 -4.86 22.18
CA ALA A 54 -9.83 -5.21 22.27
C ALA A 54 -10.51 -4.70 23.55
N ASN A 55 -9.76 -4.53 24.64
CA ASN A 55 -10.25 -4.00 25.90
C ASN A 55 -10.56 -2.50 25.90
N LEU A 56 -10.13 -1.76 24.87
CA LEU A 56 -10.40 -0.33 24.76
C LEU A 56 -11.78 0.01 24.18
N GLY A 57 -12.52 -1.01 23.69
CA GLY A 57 -13.90 -0.88 23.23
C GLY A 57 -14.07 -0.27 21.84
N TYR A 58 -12.98 -0.11 21.06
CA TYR A 58 -13.07 0.30 19.67
C TYR A 58 -13.74 -0.77 18.80
N LYS A 59 -14.44 -0.32 17.78
CA LYS A 59 -15.16 -1.18 16.83
C LYS A 59 -14.99 -0.68 15.40
N PRO A 60 -15.28 -1.50 14.39
CA PRO A 60 -15.31 -1.08 13.00
C PRO A 60 -16.16 0.18 12.80
N GLY A 61 -15.62 1.13 12.04
CA GLY A 61 -16.22 2.44 11.78
C GLY A 61 -15.73 3.58 12.69
N ASP A 62 -15.02 3.28 13.77
CA ASP A 62 -14.52 4.30 14.69
C ASP A 62 -13.34 5.10 14.12
N CYS A 63 -12.54 4.48 13.23
CA CYS A 63 -11.42 5.13 12.56
C CYS A 63 -11.45 4.86 11.04
N PRO A 64 -12.41 5.47 10.30
CA PRO A 64 -12.67 5.11 8.91
C PRO A 64 -11.47 5.30 7.97
N ASN A 65 -10.63 6.31 8.18
CA ASN A 65 -9.45 6.52 7.36
C ASN A 65 -8.39 5.42 7.56
N ALA A 66 -8.18 4.99 8.80
CA ALA A 66 -7.25 3.89 9.09
C ALA A 66 -7.77 2.55 8.55
N GLU A 67 -9.07 2.33 8.64
CA GLU A 67 -9.74 1.14 8.11
C GLU A 67 -9.67 1.12 6.57
N TYR A 68 -9.91 2.27 5.91
CA TYR A 68 -9.75 2.40 4.47
C TYR A 68 -8.31 2.07 4.03
N LEU A 69 -7.32 2.68 4.68
CA LEU A 69 -5.92 2.40 4.35
C LEU A 69 -5.56 0.94 4.55
N ALA A 70 -5.98 0.34 5.66
CA ALA A 70 -5.75 -1.09 5.93
C ALA A 70 -6.38 -2.02 4.89
N ALA A 71 -7.48 -1.61 4.26
CA ALA A 71 -8.16 -2.42 3.23
C ALA A 71 -7.59 -2.21 1.81
N HIS A 72 -6.93 -1.08 1.54
CA HIS A 72 -6.58 -0.67 0.17
C HIS A 72 -5.09 -0.41 -0.07
N CYS A 73 -4.26 -0.36 0.99
CA CYS A 73 -2.84 -0.06 0.84
C CYS A 73 -2.07 -1.23 0.24
N VAL A 74 -1.15 -0.91 -0.66
CA VAL A 74 -0.14 -1.81 -1.20
C VAL A 74 1.21 -1.14 -1.10
N THR A 75 2.21 -1.86 -0.62
CA THR A 75 3.60 -1.41 -0.60
C THR A 75 4.34 -1.99 -1.79
N LEU A 76 4.77 -1.12 -2.69
CA LEU A 76 5.57 -1.48 -3.86
C LEU A 76 7.03 -1.75 -3.45
N PRO A 77 7.79 -2.55 -4.23
CA PRO A 77 9.21 -2.74 -4.00
C PRO A 77 9.97 -1.42 -3.97
N LEU A 78 10.77 -1.23 -2.91
CA LEU A 78 11.67 -0.08 -2.79
C LEU A 78 12.85 -0.46 -1.91
N PHE A 79 14.07 -0.44 -2.49
CA PHE A 79 15.34 -0.68 -1.77
C PHE A 79 16.49 0.02 -2.51
N PRO A 80 17.59 0.38 -1.83
CA PRO A 80 18.67 1.22 -2.41
C PRO A 80 19.35 0.63 -3.65
N GLU A 81 19.47 -0.70 -3.71
CA GLU A 81 20.16 -1.42 -4.80
C GLU A 81 19.24 -1.75 -5.98
N MET A 82 18.01 -1.23 -5.98
CA MET A 82 17.05 -1.46 -7.05
C MET A 82 17.58 -0.96 -8.40
N ARG A 83 17.63 -1.85 -9.38
CA ARG A 83 18.12 -1.52 -10.73
C ARG A 83 17.06 -0.74 -11.51
N GLU A 84 17.49 0.02 -12.48
CA GLU A 84 16.61 0.82 -13.32
C GLU A 84 15.58 -0.02 -14.09
N ASP A 85 15.95 -1.21 -14.55
CA ASP A 85 15.05 -2.14 -15.22
C ASP A 85 13.95 -2.67 -14.27
N GLU A 86 14.27 -2.92 -13.01
CA GLU A 86 13.30 -3.33 -11.99
C GLU A 86 12.32 -2.18 -11.67
N ILE A 87 12.82 -0.96 -11.51
CA ILE A 87 11.98 0.22 -11.29
C ILE A 87 11.03 0.41 -12.48
N ARG A 88 11.55 0.35 -13.70
CA ARG A 88 10.76 0.48 -14.93
C ARG A 88 9.67 -0.59 -15.02
N ARG A 89 10.00 -1.84 -14.69
CA ARG A 89 9.05 -2.95 -14.67
C ARG A 89 7.87 -2.68 -13.73
N VAL A 90 8.14 -2.22 -12.50
CA VAL A 90 7.09 -1.87 -11.53
C VAL A 90 6.19 -0.75 -12.08
N ILE A 91 6.78 0.30 -12.65
CA ILE A 91 6.04 1.43 -13.22
C ILE A 91 5.14 0.97 -14.38
N GLU A 92 5.67 0.16 -15.30
CA GLU A 92 4.92 -0.37 -16.44
C GLU A 92 3.71 -1.20 -15.99
N LEU A 93 3.90 -2.08 -15.00
CA LEU A 93 2.82 -2.89 -14.45
C LEU A 93 1.75 -2.03 -13.77
N CYS A 94 2.14 -1.06 -12.95
CA CYS A 94 1.21 -0.13 -12.34
C CYS A 94 0.38 0.64 -13.38
N ASN A 95 1.02 1.11 -14.46
CA ASN A 95 0.35 1.85 -15.54
C ASN A 95 -0.54 0.96 -16.41
N ALA A 96 -0.21 -0.32 -16.54
CA ALA A 96 -0.97 -1.28 -17.33
C ALA A 96 -2.15 -1.91 -16.55
N TYR A 97 -2.13 -1.84 -15.22
CA TYR A 97 -3.19 -2.42 -14.40
C TYR A 97 -4.56 -1.81 -14.75
N ARG A 98 -5.52 -2.69 -15.02
CA ARG A 98 -6.92 -2.37 -15.29
C ARG A 98 -7.79 -3.34 -14.50
N GLN A 99 -8.81 -2.81 -13.88
CA GLN A 99 -9.88 -3.61 -13.30
C GLN A 99 -10.89 -4.00 -14.38
#